data_6e79c7b4a04f3bd8dd79618f9055c578
#
_entry.id   6e79c7b4a04f3bd8dd79618f9055c578
#
_cell.length_a   1.000
_cell.length_b   1.000
_cell.length_c   1.000
_cell.angle_alpha   90.00
_cell.angle_beta   90.00
_cell.angle_gamma   90.00
#
_symmetry.space_group_name_H-M   'P 1'
#
loop_
_entity.id
_entity.type
_entity.pdbx_description
1 polymer ?
#
loop_
_entity_poly.entity_id
_entity_poly.type
_entity_poly.pdbx_seq_one_letter_code
_entity_poly.pdbx_strand_id
1 'polypeptide(L)'
;MKFSIVKATVLTAALLAVTLPIYKLKAQSKKLLFPEAPGIESYTFRSNFTKDVPATLDIIRNLGIKDIEFSKLYGLEQEALRKMLDERGLKCSVFGTGWNDVINKTTEVAVAAKALGAQYIHLGSIPHKGPALTPGDAQNAVAEFNRVGKLLKTEYGLELLYHNHGDEFAPYENGTLYDYMVQNTNPEYVSFELDILWAYLPGMDPARLINTYPQRYKALHLKDLKKDVARNTSGKTDHDNNVVLGAGQIDIPAVIKAARQAGIQHYYLEDESSLALEQVPLSIQYLKNLKK
;
A
#
# COMPACT_ATOMS: atom_id res chain seq x y z
N MET A 1 85.77 43.18 50.47
CA MET A 1 84.97 42.04 50.06
C MET A 1 83.58 42.52 49.66
N LYS A 2 83.24 42.57 48.36
CA LYS A 2 81.93 43.04 47.86
C LYS A 2 81.24 41.85 47.26
N PHE A 3 80.11 41.45 47.84
CA PHE A 3 79.25 40.42 47.28
C PHE A 3 78.28 41.04 46.25
N SER A 4 78.37 40.55 45.07
CA SER A 4 77.43 40.93 43.96
C SER A 4 76.23 39.93 43.93
N ILE A 5 75.04 40.52 44.03
CA ILE A 5 73.76 39.72 43.95
C ILE A 5 73.31 39.68 42.50
N VAL A 6 73.26 38.49 41.93
CA VAL A 6 72.70 38.21 40.62
C VAL A 6 71.20 38.10 40.76
N LYS A 7 70.44 38.97 40.06
CA LYS A 7 68.97 38.85 39.97
C LYS A 7 68.62 37.89 38.85
N ALA A 8 67.93 36.78 39.20
CA ALA A 8 67.34 35.86 38.24
C ALA A 8 65.99 36.42 37.81
N THR A 9 65.82 36.61 36.50
CA THR A 9 64.56 37.02 35.89
C THR A 9 63.81 35.77 35.50
N VAL A 10 62.65 35.53 36.11
CA VAL A 10 61.73 34.43 35.76
C VAL A 10 60.84 34.90 34.60
N LEU A 11 61.00 34.26 33.48
CA LEU A 11 60.14 34.48 32.30
C LEU A 11 58.90 33.58 32.42
N THR A 12 57.73 34.15 32.68
CA THR A 12 56.45 33.46 32.72
C THR A 12 55.93 33.38 31.29
N ALA A 13 55.94 32.17 30.69
CA ALA A 13 55.29 31.91 29.43
C ALA A 13 53.77 31.69 29.63
N ALA A 14 52.96 32.64 29.18
CA ALA A 14 51.49 32.49 29.15
C ALA A 14 51.09 31.62 27.97
N LEU A 15 50.60 30.40 28.24
CA LEU A 15 49.95 29.55 27.23
C LEU A 15 48.54 30.13 26.96
N LEU A 16 48.34 30.74 25.81
CA LEU A 16 47.00 31.01 25.26
C LEU A 16 46.37 29.72 24.73
N ALA A 17 45.43 29.15 25.49
CA ALA A 17 44.59 28.06 25.02
C ALA A 17 43.54 28.61 24.05
N VAL A 18 43.77 28.41 22.74
CA VAL A 18 42.76 28.73 21.72
C VAL A 18 41.71 27.64 21.76
N THR A 19 40.56 27.90 22.39
CA THR A 19 39.39 27.04 22.34
C THR A 19 38.66 27.25 21.02
N LEU A 20 38.89 26.37 20.04
CA LEU A 20 38.09 26.34 18.84
C LEU A 20 36.68 25.82 19.20
N PRO A 21 35.61 26.51 18.75
CA PRO A 21 34.26 26.03 18.98
C PRO A 21 34.06 24.76 18.18
N ILE A 22 33.84 23.64 18.87
CA ILE A 22 33.42 22.38 18.24
C ILE A 22 31.98 22.60 17.78
N TYR A 23 31.82 22.97 16.51
CA TYR A 23 30.51 22.89 15.86
C TYR A 23 30.11 21.42 15.78
N LYS A 24 29.29 20.97 16.72
CA LYS A 24 28.56 19.70 16.58
C LYS A 24 27.65 19.86 15.36
N LEU A 25 28.08 19.35 14.18
CA LEU A 25 27.17 19.08 13.10
C LEU A 25 26.12 18.13 13.66
N LYS A 26 24.94 18.64 13.98
CA LYS A 26 23.75 17.80 14.14
C LYS A 26 23.53 17.17 12.77
N ALA A 27 23.94 15.91 12.61
CA ALA A 27 23.50 15.11 11.50
C ALA A 27 21.98 15.09 11.59
N GLN A 28 21.33 15.84 10.72
CA GLN A 28 19.88 15.84 10.59
C GLN A 28 19.54 14.46 10.04
N SER A 29 19.16 13.51 10.92
CA SER A 29 18.72 12.19 10.49
C SER A 29 17.56 12.42 9.52
N LYS A 30 17.78 12.14 8.25
CA LYS A 30 16.70 12.23 7.25
C LYS A 30 15.57 11.34 7.73
N LYS A 31 14.43 11.93 8.03
CA LYS A 31 13.26 11.20 8.51
C LYS A 31 12.84 10.21 7.44
N LEU A 32 12.65 8.94 7.81
CA LEU A 32 12.21 7.91 6.87
C LEU A 32 10.88 8.31 6.24
N LEU A 33 10.75 8.05 4.95
CA LEU A 33 9.51 8.30 4.22
C LEU A 33 8.47 7.23 4.56
N PHE A 34 8.92 5.98 4.76
CA PHE A 34 8.08 4.85 5.13
C PHE A 34 8.65 4.13 6.35
N PRO A 35 8.34 4.56 7.59
CA PRO A 35 8.97 4.05 8.80
C PRO A 35 8.45 2.69 9.26
N GLU A 36 7.28 2.28 8.81
CA GLU A 36 6.61 1.04 9.24
C GLU A 36 6.71 -0.05 8.17
N ALA A 37 6.55 -1.32 8.56
CA ALA A 37 6.39 -2.39 7.60
C ALA A 37 5.02 -2.23 6.90
N PRO A 38 4.94 -2.41 5.58
CA PRO A 38 3.66 -2.44 4.88
C PRO A 38 2.84 -3.65 5.32
N GLY A 39 1.54 -3.63 5.00
CA GLY A 39 0.73 -4.83 4.95
C GLY A 39 1.06 -5.66 3.72
N ILE A 40 0.34 -6.75 3.56
CA ILE A 40 0.43 -7.61 2.37
C ILE A 40 -0.97 -8.04 1.93
N GLU A 41 -1.19 -8.05 0.63
CA GLU A 41 -2.36 -8.69 0.04
C GLU A 41 -2.11 -10.21 -0.06
N SER A 42 -3.05 -11.00 0.41
CA SER A 42 -2.93 -12.46 0.51
C SER A 42 -2.74 -13.18 -0.84
N TYR A 43 -3.16 -12.55 -1.93
CA TYR A 43 -2.97 -13.07 -3.28
C TYR A 43 -1.49 -13.20 -3.66
N THR A 44 -0.63 -12.37 -3.09
CA THR A 44 0.84 -12.47 -3.20
C THR A 44 1.34 -13.88 -2.90
N PHE A 45 0.82 -14.49 -1.84
CA PHE A 45 1.18 -15.84 -1.43
C PHE A 45 0.05 -16.86 -1.67
N ARG A 46 -0.79 -16.63 -2.70
CA ARG A 46 -1.94 -17.47 -3.02
C ARG A 46 -1.64 -18.97 -3.12
N SER A 47 -0.49 -19.30 -3.71
CA SER A 47 -0.04 -20.70 -3.84
C SER A 47 0.37 -21.31 -2.51
N ASN A 48 0.91 -20.51 -1.58
CA ASN A 48 1.28 -20.93 -0.24
C ASN A 48 0.03 -21.08 0.63
N PHE A 49 -0.86 -20.10 0.63
CA PHE A 49 -2.15 -20.16 1.33
C PHE A 49 -3.01 -21.35 0.92
N THR A 50 -3.01 -21.73 -0.36
CA THR A 50 -3.74 -22.91 -0.85
C THR A 50 -3.16 -24.21 -0.30
N LYS A 51 -1.87 -24.26 0.02
CA LYS A 51 -1.19 -25.44 0.56
C LYS A 51 -1.27 -25.52 2.06
N ASP A 52 -0.97 -24.43 2.76
CA ASP A 52 -0.86 -24.39 4.22
C ASP A 52 -1.06 -22.95 4.72
N VAL A 53 -2.26 -22.66 5.24
CA VAL A 53 -2.58 -21.33 5.77
C VAL A 53 -1.74 -21.00 7.01
N PRO A 54 -1.63 -21.85 8.06
CA PRO A 54 -0.78 -21.58 9.22
C PRO A 54 0.66 -21.27 8.87
N ALA A 55 1.30 -22.08 8.03
CA ALA A 55 2.69 -21.87 7.62
C ALA A 55 2.86 -20.55 6.85
N THR A 56 1.90 -20.18 5.98
CA THR A 56 1.93 -18.94 5.24
C THR A 56 1.80 -17.72 6.16
N LEU A 57 0.93 -17.78 7.15
CA LEU A 57 0.80 -16.74 8.17
C LEU A 57 2.10 -16.59 8.99
N ASP A 58 2.81 -17.69 9.26
CA ASP A 58 4.12 -17.66 9.94
C ASP A 58 5.19 -16.99 9.07
N ILE A 59 5.19 -17.23 7.74
CA ILE A 59 6.06 -16.52 6.79
C ILE A 59 5.78 -15.01 6.88
N ILE A 60 4.53 -14.58 6.77
CA ILE A 60 4.13 -13.18 6.81
C ILE A 60 4.55 -12.52 8.13
N ARG A 61 4.27 -13.16 9.26
CA ARG A 61 4.70 -12.68 10.58
C ARG A 61 6.23 -12.51 10.67
N ASN A 62 6.98 -13.47 10.16
CA ASN A 62 8.45 -13.45 10.20
C ASN A 62 9.06 -12.34 9.32
N LEU A 63 8.34 -11.86 8.29
CA LEU A 63 8.69 -10.68 7.52
C LEU A 63 8.45 -9.35 8.29
N GLY A 64 7.85 -9.43 9.48
CA GLY A 64 7.52 -8.26 10.30
C GLY A 64 6.24 -7.54 9.86
N ILE A 65 5.46 -8.14 8.96
CA ILE A 65 4.16 -7.67 8.52
C ILE A 65 3.14 -7.93 9.63
N LYS A 66 2.21 -6.99 9.83
CA LYS A 66 1.17 -7.09 10.87
C LYS A 66 -0.24 -6.99 10.32
N ASP A 67 -0.42 -6.53 9.10
CA ASP A 67 -1.72 -6.32 8.47
C ASP A 67 -1.81 -7.10 7.16
N ILE A 68 -2.87 -7.84 7.01
CA ILE A 68 -3.13 -8.64 5.82
C ILE A 68 -4.47 -8.22 5.23
N GLU A 69 -4.47 -7.92 3.96
CA GLU A 69 -5.66 -7.88 3.15
C GLU A 69 -5.95 -9.28 2.65
N PHE A 70 -7.14 -9.79 2.91
CA PHE A 70 -7.54 -11.11 2.45
C PHE A 70 -8.48 -11.02 1.25
N SER A 71 -8.09 -11.61 0.12
CA SER A 71 -8.93 -11.75 -1.07
C SER A 71 -9.91 -12.94 -0.99
N LYS A 72 -9.76 -13.81 0.01
CA LYS A 72 -10.65 -14.94 0.29
C LYS A 72 -10.28 -15.65 1.59
N LEU A 73 -11.15 -16.56 2.06
CA LEU A 73 -10.95 -17.31 3.31
C LEU A 73 -10.07 -18.57 3.17
N TYR A 74 -9.62 -18.91 1.96
CA TYR A 74 -8.77 -20.08 1.68
C TYR A 74 -9.35 -21.42 2.22
N GLY A 75 -10.67 -21.56 2.18
CA GLY A 75 -11.37 -22.77 2.63
C GLY A 75 -11.56 -22.90 4.13
N LEU A 76 -11.28 -21.83 4.89
CA LEU A 76 -11.51 -21.78 6.33
C LEU A 76 -12.82 -21.04 6.65
N GLU A 77 -13.37 -21.35 7.83
CA GLU A 77 -14.37 -20.49 8.45
C GLU A 77 -13.69 -19.23 9.01
N GLN A 78 -14.38 -18.10 8.99
CA GLN A 78 -13.82 -16.82 9.39
C GLN A 78 -13.31 -16.80 10.83
N GLU A 79 -13.98 -17.50 11.75
CA GLU A 79 -13.56 -17.60 13.15
C GLU A 79 -12.26 -18.37 13.31
N ALA A 80 -12.07 -19.43 12.51
CA ALA A 80 -10.82 -20.21 12.50
C ALA A 80 -9.65 -19.36 11.99
N LEU A 81 -9.86 -18.62 10.88
CA LEU A 81 -8.86 -17.70 10.36
C LEU A 81 -8.56 -16.59 11.36
N ARG A 82 -9.59 -15.98 11.96
CA ARG A 82 -9.41 -14.93 12.99
C ARG A 82 -8.54 -15.43 14.16
N LYS A 83 -8.83 -16.60 14.68
CA LYS A 83 -8.03 -17.21 15.75
C LYS A 83 -6.56 -17.36 15.35
N MET A 84 -6.29 -17.86 14.14
CA MET A 84 -4.92 -18.01 13.63
C MET A 84 -4.18 -16.66 13.52
N LEU A 85 -4.89 -15.59 13.16
CA LEU A 85 -4.35 -14.24 13.12
C LEU A 85 -4.01 -13.72 14.52
N ASP A 86 -4.94 -13.88 15.47
CA ASP A 86 -4.74 -13.44 16.86
C ASP A 86 -3.55 -14.13 17.54
N GLU A 87 -3.40 -15.46 17.35
CA GLU A 87 -2.27 -16.23 17.84
C GLU A 87 -0.91 -15.74 17.34
N ARG A 88 -0.90 -15.03 16.21
CA ARG A 88 0.31 -14.49 15.54
C ARG A 88 0.49 -13.00 15.70
N GLY A 89 -0.45 -12.31 16.34
CA GLY A 89 -0.46 -10.85 16.43
C GLY A 89 -0.65 -10.18 15.06
N LEU A 90 -1.32 -10.87 14.14
CA LEU A 90 -1.70 -10.37 12.82
C LEU A 90 -3.12 -9.82 12.86
N LYS A 91 -3.43 -8.90 11.96
CA LYS A 91 -4.79 -8.35 11.78
C LYS A 91 -5.21 -8.43 10.32
N CYS A 92 -6.51 -8.39 10.09
CA CYS A 92 -7.12 -8.20 8.78
C CYS A 92 -7.84 -6.86 8.78
N SER A 93 -7.34 -5.86 8.08
CA SER A 93 -8.01 -4.56 7.98
C SER A 93 -8.93 -4.48 6.76
N VAL A 94 -8.65 -5.27 5.72
CA VAL A 94 -9.42 -5.35 4.47
C VAL A 94 -9.73 -6.81 4.18
N PHE A 95 -11.01 -7.11 3.90
CA PHE A 95 -11.46 -8.43 3.46
C PHE A 95 -12.17 -8.30 2.13
N GLY A 96 -11.73 -9.06 1.14
CA GLY A 96 -12.27 -9.07 -0.21
C GLY A 96 -12.86 -10.40 -0.62
N THR A 97 -13.70 -10.33 -1.63
CA THR A 97 -14.25 -11.48 -2.34
C THR A 97 -14.74 -11.04 -3.72
N GLY A 98 -15.23 -11.99 -4.53
CA GLY A 98 -15.70 -11.69 -5.88
C GLY A 98 -16.97 -10.84 -5.93
N TRP A 99 -17.22 -10.21 -7.07
CA TRP A 99 -18.39 -9.37 -7.36
C TRP A 99 -19.70 -10.02 -6.91
N ASN A 100 -19.96 -11.27 -7.32
CA ASN A 100 -21.22 -11.93 -7.02
C ASN A 100 -21.50 -12.06 -5.53
N ASP A 101 -20.47 -12.29 -4.72
CA ASP A 101 -20.64 -12.41 -3.28
C ASP A 101 -20.88 -11.03 -2.66
N VAL A 102 -20.06 -10.01 -3.01
CA VAL A 102 -20.25 -8.65 -2.47
C VAL A 102 -21.62 -8.09 -2.83
N ILE A 103 -22.08 -8.27 -4.07
CA ILE A 103 -23.33 -7.64 -4.56
C ILE A 103 -24.57 -8.41 -4.16
N ASN A 104 -24.53 -9.76 -4.18
CA ASN A 104 -25.71 -10.60 -3.98
C ASN A 104 -25.77 -11.25 -2.59
N LYS A 105 -24.63 -11.34 -1.87
CA LYS A 105 -24.50 -11.92 -0.54
C LYS A 105 -23.87 -10.94 0.45
N THR A 106 -24.15 -9.64 0.29
CA THR A 106 -23.53 -8.55 1.04
C THR A 106 -23.54 -8.80 2.56
N THR A 107 -24.64 -9.33 3.11
CA THR A 107 -24.78 -9.63 4.53
C THR A 107 -23.77 -10.70 4.97
N GLU A 108 -23.64 -11.79 4.24
CA GLU A 108 -22.70 -12.88 4.55
C GLU A 108 -21.26 -12.38 4.51
N VAL A 109 -20.91 -11.60 3.48
CA VAL A 109 -19.59 -10.98 3.35
C VAL A 109 -19.31 -10.01 4.50
N ALA A 110 -20.30 -9.19 4.88
CA ALA A 110 -20.15 -8.26 5.99
C ALA A 110 -19.95 -8.98 7.34
N VAL A 111 -20.67 -10.07 7.59
CA VAL A 111 -20.50 -10.90 8.79
C VAL A 111 -19.09 -11.49 8.85
N ALA A 112 -18.60 -12.05 7.75
CA ALA A 112 -17.25 -12.59 7.67
C ALA A 112 -16.18 -11.50 7.90
N ALA A 113 -16.31 -10.34 7.28
CA ALA A 113 -15.42 -9.20 7.49
C ALA A 113 -15.39 -8.73 8.96
N LYS A 114 -16.54 -8.63 9.59
CA LYS A 114 -16.64 -8.27 11.02
C LYS A 114 -15.99 -9.30 11.93
N ALA A 115 -16.18 -10.58 11.65
CA ALA A 115 -15.53 -11.67 12.39
C ALA A 115 -14.00 -11.60 12.27
N LEU A 116 -13.49 -11.27 11.08
CA LEU A 116 -12.06 -11.06 10.85
C LEU A 116 -11.53 -9.75 11.47
N GLY A 117 -12.40 -8.81 11.84
CA GLY A 117 -12.04 -7.50 12.35
C GLY A 117 -11.71 -6.48 11.25
N ALA A 118 -12.11 -6.76 10.02
CA ALA A 118 -11.92 -5.84 8.91
C ALA A 118 -12.77 -4.57 9.05
N GLN A 119 -12.28 -3.50 8.46
CA GLN A 119 -12.96 -2.19 8.39
C GLN A 119 -13.51 -1.95 6.98
N TYR A 120 -12.90 -2.61 5.99
CA TYR A 120 -13.22 -2.43 4.57
C TYR A 120 -13.59 -3.74 3.92
N ILE A 121 -14.54 -3.66 2.98
CA ILE A 121 -14.85 -4.73 2.05
C ILE A 121 -14.20 -4.39 0.71
N HIS A 122 -13.20 -5.17 0.31
CA HIS A 122 -12.53 -5.03 -0.97
C HIS A 122 -13.33 -5.67 -2.11
N LEU A 123 -13.37 -4.99 -3.24
CA LEU A 123 -13.94 -5.48 -4.49
C LEU A 123 -13.02 -5.11 -5.66
N GLY A 124 -12.34 -6.09 -6.24
CA GLY A 124 -11.28 -5.89 -7.22
C GLY A 124 -11.67 -6.14 -8.67
N SER A 125 -12.95 -6.38 -9.00
CA SER A 125 -13.32 -6.60 -10.40
C SER A 125 -14.76 -6.23 -10.69
N ILE A 126 -14.99 -5.68 -11.89
CA ILE A 126 -16.31 -5.42 -12.47
C ILE A 126 -16.55 -6.45 -13.56
N PRO A 127 -17.62 -7.26 -13.49
CA PRO A 127 -17.91 -8.21 -14.55
C PRO A 127 -18.33 -7.50 -15.84
N HIS A 128 -17.73 -7.88 -16.94
CA HIS A 128 -18.09 -7.41 -18.28
C HIS A 128 -17.96 -8.53 -19.32
N LYS A 129 -18.68 -8.41 -20.44
CA LYS A 129 -18.75 -9.46 -21.48
C LYS A 129 -17.69 -9.31 -22.58
N GLY A 130 -17.15 -8.14 -22.77
CA GLY A 130 -16.21 -7.81 -23.84
C GLY A 130 -14.75 -7.94 -23.40
N PRO A 131 -13.81 -7.62 -24.31
CA PRO A 131 -12.38 -7.60 -24.01
C PRO A 131 -11.96 -6.43 -23.11
N ALA A 132 -12.84 -5.43 -22.94
CA ALA A 132 -12.61 -4.23 -22.15
C ALA A 132 -13.90 -3.78 -21.46
N LEU A 133 -13.76 -3.03 -20.37
CA LEU A 133 -14.84 -2.42 -19.64
C LEU A 133 -15.54 -1.36 -20.51
N THR A 134 -16.88 -1.35 -20.50
CA THR A 134 -17.69 -0.36 -21.23
C THR A 134 -18.22 0.73 -20.30
N PRO A 135 -18.64 1.89 -20.84
CA PRO A 135 -19.33 2.91 -20.04
C PRO A 135 -20.57 2.38 -19.31
N GLY A 136 -21.32 1.47 -19.94
CA GLY A 136 -22.50 0.85 -19.31
C GLY A 136 -22.12 -0.04 -18.12
N ASP A 137 -21.01 -0.79 -18.22
CA ASP A 137 -20.49 -1.59 -17.09
C ASP A 137 -20.06 -0.70 -15.93
N ALA A 138 -19.36 0.40 -16.20
CA ALA A 138 -18.94 1.37 -15.19
C ALA A 138 -20.15 2.07 -14.52
N GLN A 139 -21.18 2.44 -15.28
CA GLN A 139 -22.43 3.02 -14.75
C GLN A 139 -23.16 2.03 -13.83
N ASN A 140 -23.28 0.78 -14.24
CA ASN A 140 -23.85 -0.28 -13.41
C ASN A 140 -23.02 -0.50 -12.13
N ALA A 141 -21.70 -0.53 -12.25
CA ALA A 141 -20.81 -0.68 -11.10
C ALA A 141 -21.01 0.47 -10.09
N VAL A 142 -21.07 1.72 -10.54
CA VAL A 142 -21.33 2.88 -9.69
C VAL A 142 -22.65 2.75 -8.94
N ALA A 143 -23.72 2.31 -9.63
CA ALA A 143 -25.02 2.11 -9.00
C ALA A 143 -24.94 1.04 -7.88
N GLU A 144 -24.29 -0.09 -8.17
CA GLU A 144 -24.11 -1.18 -7.20
C GLU A 144 -23.18 -0.78 -6.06
N PHE A 145 -22.07 -0.08 -6.32
CA PHE A 145 -21.16 0.41 -5.29
C PHE A 145 -21.88 1.34 -4.31
N ASN A 146 -22.70 2.27 -4.82
CA ASN A 146 -23.49 3.15 -3.98
C ASN A 146 -24.53 2.39 -3.16
N ARG A 147 -25.21 1.41 -3.75
CA ARG A 147 -26.22 0.58 -3.07
C ARG A 147 -25.58 -0.26 -1.96
N VAL A 148 -24.55 -1.02 -2.29
CA VAL A 148 -23.88 -1.94 -1.36
C VAL A 148 -23.07 -1.17 -0.33
N GLY A 149 -22.32 -0.16 -0.74
CA GLY A 149 -21.54 0.69 0.18
C GLY A 149 -22.43 1.32 1.24
N LYS A 150 -23.60 1.85 0.86
CA LYS A 150 -24.57 2.37 1.81
C LYS A 150 -25.03 1.30 2.82
N LEU A 151 -25.40 0.11 2.35
CA LEU A 151 -25.82 -1.01 3.21
C LEU A 151 -24.70 -1.40 4.19
N LEU A 152 -23.48 -1.59 3.68
CA LEU A 152 -22.31 -1.93 4.50
C LEU A 152 -22.07 -0.88 5.59
N LYS A 153 -22.17 0.40 5.25
CA LYS A 153 -21.94 1.49 6.19
C LYS A 153 -23.02 1.58 7.24
N THR A 154 -24.31 1.55 6.85
CA THR A 154 -25.44 1.78 7.77
C THR A 154 -25.69 0.60 8.68
N GLU A 155 -25.58 -0.64 8.20
CA GLU A 155 -25.94 -1.83 8.96
C GLU A 155 -24.75 -2.46 9.68
N TYR A 156 -23.52 -2.33 9.11
CA TYR A 156 -22.35 -3.05 9.62
C TYR A 156 -21.21 -2.14 10.06
N GLY A 157 -21.25 -0.83 9.73
CA GLY A 157 -20.15 0.10 10.00
C GLY A 157 -18.91 -0.18 9.15
N LEU A 158 -19.08 -0.87 8.03
CA LEU A 158 -18.03 -1.19 7.06
C LEU A 158 -18.07 -0.20 5.89
N GLU A 159 -16.96 -0.08 5.15
CA GLU A 159 -16.87 0.77 3.97
C GLU A 159 -16.49 -0.07 2.76
N LEU A 160 -17.11 0.19 1.60
CA LEU A 160 -16.73 -0.47 0.36
C LEU A 160 -15.44 0.13 -0.19
N LEU A 161 -14.50 -0.71 -0.55
CA LEU A 161 -13.21 -0.33 -1.10
C LEU A 161 -13.06 -0.93 -2.50
N TYR A 162 -13.13 -0.10 -3.53
CA TYR A 162 -12.94 -0.57 -4.91
C TYR A 162 -11.47 -0.52 -5.30
N HIS A 163 -10.94 -1.64 -5.75
CA HIS A 163 -9.60 -1.81 -6.28
C HIS A 163 -9.62 -1.81 -7.82
N ASN A 164 -8.79 -0.99 -8.45
CA ASN A 164 -8.70 -0.89 -9.89
C ASN A 164 -7.77 -1.94 -10.51
N HIS A 165 -8.10 -2.28 -11.74
CA HIS A 165 -7.16 -2.84 -12.70
C HIS A 165 -6.84 -1.79 -13.79
N GLY A 166 -6.47 -2.22 -14.99
CA GLY A 166 -6.11 -1.31 -16.05
C GLY A 166 -7.27 -0.88 -16.95
N ASP A 167 -8.32 -1.69 -17.01
CA ASP A 167 -9.45 -1.50 -17.93
C ASP A 167 -10.28 -0.24 -17.61
N GLU A 168 -10.30 0.19 -16.35
CA GLU A 168 -11.01 1.37 -15.87
C GLU A 168 -10.40 2.67 -16.39
N PHE A 169 -9.17 2.66 -16.83
CA PHE A 169 -8.50 3.85 -17.36
C PHE A 169 -8.74 4.06 -18.86
N ALA A 170 -9.68 3.32 -19.46
CA ALA A 170 -10.15 3.59 -20.81
C ALA A 170 -10.73 5.01 -20.91
N PRO A 171 -10.47 5.74 -22.03
CA PRO A 171 -10.99 7.09 -22.23
C PRO A 171 -12.51 7.14 -22.16
N TYR A 172 -13.05 8.09 -21.41
CA TYR A 172 -14.47 8.33 -21.29
C TYR A 172 -14.74 9.82 -21.01
N GLU A 173 -15.58 10.45 -21.84
CA GLU A 173 -15.87 11.89 -21.78
C GLU A 173 -14.59 12.75 -21.74
N ASN A 174 -14.42 13.56 -20.70
CA ASN A 174 -13.24 14.41 -20.50
C ASN A 174 -12.15 13.75 -19.62
N GLY A 175 -12.24 12.46 -19.36
CA GLY A 175 -11.33 11.71 -18.50
C GLY A 175 -11.30 10.22 -18.85
N THR A 176 -11.44 9.38 -17.84
CA THR A 176 -11.47 7.93 -17.94
C THR A 176 -12.72 7.37 -17.28
N LEU A 177 -13.01 6.08 -17.50
CA LEU A 177 -14.07 5.38 -16.76
C LEU A 177 -13.78 5.39 -15.25
N TYR A 178 -12.49 5.35 -14.87
CA TYR A 178 -12.08 5.47 -13.47
C TYR A 178 -12.47 6.81 -12.87
N ASP A 179 -12.19 7.93 -13.58
CA ASP A 179 -12.59 9.26 -13.14
C ASP A 179 -14.12 9.34 -12.96
N TYR A 180 -14.88 8.77 -13.91
CA TYR A 180 -16.33 8.67 -13.81
C TYR A 180 -16.77 7.94 -12.54
N MET A 181 -16.17 6.77 -12.23
CA MET A 181 -16.52 6.00 -11.04
C MET A 181 -16.16 6.74 -9.75
N VAL A 182 -15.00 7.38 -9.68
CA VAL A 182 -14.59 8.18 -8.52
C VAL A 182 -15.55 9.34 -8.26
N GLN A 183 -15.99 10.04 -9.33
CA GLN A 183 -16.84 11.22 -9.23
C GLN A 183 -18.32 10.90 -8.95
N ASN A 184 -18.79 9.71 -9.33
CA ASN A 184 -20.21 9.33 -9.23
C ASN A 184 -20.51 8.34 -8.09
N THR A 185 -19.51 7.97 -7.28
CA THR A 185 -19.71 7.19 -6.05
C THR A 185 -19.70 8.08 -4.83
N ASN A 186 -20.57 7.76 -3.84
CA ASN A 186 -20.68 8.57 -2.62
C ASN A 186 -19.48 8.33 -1.69
N PRO A 187 -18.70 9.38 -1.35
CA PRO A 187 -17.49 9.24 -0.52
C PRO A 187 -17.76 8.89 0.96
N GLU A 188 -19.01 8.93 1.43
CA GLU A 188 -19.33 8.56 2.81
C GLU A 188 -19.21 7.06 3.06
N TYR A 189 -19.35 6.24 2.01
CA TYR A 189 -19.39 4.78 2.15
C TYR A 189 -18.72 3.99 1.01
N VAL A 190 -18.21 4.70 -0.02
CA VAL A 190 -17.40 4.11 -1.09
C VAL A 190 -16.07 4.82 -1.17
N SER A 191 -15.00 4.09 -1.00
CA SER A 191 -13.62 4.55 -1.17
C SER A 191 -12.89 3.69 -2.20
N PHE A 192 -11.64 4.04 -2.47
CA PHE A 192 -10.82 3.38 -3.47
C PHE A 192 -9.52 2.87 -2.86
N GLU A 193 -9.08 1.75 -3.37
CA GLU A 193 -7.74 1.22 -3.23
C GLU A 193 -7.03 1.35 -4.57
N LEU A 194 -5.98 2.14 -4.62
CA LEU A 194 -5.25 2.34 -5.85
C LEU A 194 -4.18 1.28 -6.02
N ASP A 195 -4.34 0.40 -7.01
CA ASP A 195 -3.22 -0.39 -7.52
C ASP A 195 -2.37 0.47 -8.45
N ILE A 196 -1.15 0.72 -8.01
CA ILE A 196 -0.26 1.66 -8.70
C ILE A 196 0.33 1.11 -10.00
N LEU A 197 0.49 -0.22 -10.11
CA LEU A 197 0.96 -0.85 -11.35
C LEU A 197 -0.16 -0.87 -12.40
N TRP A 198 -1.35 -1.30 -12.01
CA TRP A 198 -2.49 -1.37 -12.91
C TRP A 198 -2.97 0.02 -13.37
N ALA A 199 -2.72 1.08 -12.59
CA ALA A 199 -2.91 2.45 -13.03
C ALA A 199 -1.76 2.93 -13.95
N TYR A 200 -0.52 2.56 -13.63
CA TYR A 200 0.66 2.98 -14.41
C TYR A 200 0.69 2.36 -15.81
N LEU A 201 0.32 1.11 -15.94
CA LEU A 201 0.38 0.35 -17.19
C LEU A 201 -0.40 1.00 -18.34
N PRO A 202 -1.66 1.45 -18.19
CA PRO A 202 -2.41 2.16 -19.24
C PRO A 202 -2.00 3.63 -19.42
N GLY A 203 -1.01 4.12 -18.67
CA GLY A 203 -0.43 5.44 -18.91
C GLY A 203 -0.69 6.48 -17.83
N MET A 204 -1.39 6.12 -16.75
CA MET A 204 -1.63 7.05 -15.65
C MET A 204 -0.38 7.25 -14.79
N ASP A 205 -0.34 8.38 -14.10
CA ASP A 205 0.62 8.64 -13.03
C ASP A 205 -0.07 8.43 -11.67
N PRO A 206 0.31 7.38 -10.91
CA PRO A 206 -0.36 7.07 -9.64
C PRO A 206 -0.25 8.20 -8.61
N ALA A 207 0.89 8.90 -8.54
CA ALA A 207 1.05 10.02 -7.62
C ALA A 207 0.12 11.19 -7.99
N ARG A 208 -0.06 11.43 -9.28
CA ARG A 208 -1.01 12.44 -9.77
C ARG A 208 -2.46 12.04 -9.48
N LEU A 209 -2.85 10.77 -9.66
CA LEU A 209 -4.20 10.29 -9.29
C LEU A 209 -4.49 10.52 -7.81
N ILE A 210 -3.55 10.19 -6.91
CA ILE A 210 -3.68 10.44 -5.49
C ILE A 210 -3.89 11.92 -5.20
N ASN A 211 -3.10 12.80 -5.82
CA ASN A 211 -3.24 14.25 -5.65
C ASN A 211 -4.53 14.82 -6.25
N THR A 212 -5.08 14.18 -7.27
CA THR A 212 -6.36 14.59 -7.89
C THR A 212 -7.55 14.24 -6.99
N TYR A 213 -7.50 13.08 -6.34
CA TYR A 213 -8.60 12.57 -5.50
C TYR A 213 -8.14 12.21 -4.07
N PRO A 214 -7.52 13.13 -3.30
CA PRO A 214 -6.77 12.79 -2.09
C PRO A 214 -7.62 12.19 -0.97
N GLN A 215 -8.94 12.42 -0.96
CA GLN A 215 -9.84 11.91 0.07
C GLN A 215 -10.55 10.60 -0.32
N ARG A 216 -10.34 10.14 -1.56
CA ARG A 216 -11.04 8.97 -2.08
C ARG A 216 -10.27 7.67 -1.81
N TYR A 217 -8.97 7.73 -1.54
CA TYR A 217 -8.14 6.56 -1.31
C TYR A 217 -7.95 6.26 0.17
N LYS A 218 -8.18 4.98 0.56
CA LYS A 218 -7.91 4.47 1.91
C LYS A 218 -6.73 3.52 1.92
N ALA A 219 -6.50 2.84 0.82
CA ALA A 219 -5.42 1.86 0.67
C ALA A 219 -4.70 1.99 -0.67
N LEU A 220 -3.51 1.44 -0.73
CA LEU A 220 -2.72 1.27 -1.95
C LEU A 220 -2.22 -0.17 -2.07
N HIS A 221 -2.29 -0.75 -3.26
CA HIS A 221 -1.44 -1.87 -3.63
C HIS A 221 -0.13 -1.35 -4.18
N LEU A 222 0.95 -1.71 -3.49
CA LEU A 222 2.32 -1.34 -3.85
C LEU A 222 2.91 -2.45 -4.72
N LYS A 223 3.03 -2.16 -6.00
CA LYS A 223 3.63 -3.00 -7.03
C LYS A 223 4.62 -2.18 -7.85
N ASP A 224 5.56 -2.83 -8.53
CA ASP A 224 6.43 -2.15 -9.49
C ASP A 224 6.53 -2.96 -10.78
N LEU A 225 6.61 -2.25 -11.90
CA LEU A 225 6.60 -2.82 -13.24
C LEU A 225 8.01 -2.85 -13.80
N LYS A 226 8.44 -3.99 -14.32
CA LYS A 226 9.75 -4.20 -14.96
C LYS A 226 10.05 -3.15 -16.03
N LYS A 227 11.30 -2.67 -16.07
CA LYS A 227 11.70 -1.50 -16.87
C LYS A 227 11.44 -1.60 -18.37
N ASP A 228 11.55 -2.78 -18.94
CA ASP A 228 11.44 -2.98 -20.39
C ASP A 228 10.01 -3.30 -20.84
N VAL A 229 9.04 -3.28 -19.93
CA VAL A 229 7.64 -3.52 -20.26
C VAL A 229 7.02 -2.25 -20.81
N ALA A 230 6.56 -2.29 -22.05
CA ALA A 230 5.85 -1.17 -22.64
C ALA A 230 4.49 -0.95 -21.99
N ARG A 231 4.13 0.30 -21.77
CA ARG A 231 2.77 0.69 -21.37
C ARG A 231 1.77 0.28 -22.43
N ASN A 232 0.60 -0.14 -22.03
CA ASN A 232 -0.46 -0.53 -22.95
C ASN A 232 -1.84 -0.28 -22.33
N THR A 233 -2.83 -0.10 -23.20
CA THR A 233 -4.22 0.18 -22.83
C THR A 233 -5.06 -1.10 -22.66
N SER A 234 -4.45 -2.29 -22.78
CA SER A 234 -5.18 -3.55 -22.58
C SER A 234 -5.43 -3.87 -21.12
N GLY A 235 -4.80 -3.11 -20.19
CA GLY A 235 -4.91 -3.36 -18.76
C GLY A 235 -4.30 -4.72 -18.32
N LYS A 236 -3.48 -5.35 -19.17
CA LYS A 236 -2.94 -6.71 -18.92
C LYS A 236 -1.43 -6.75 -19.13
N THR A 237 -0.76 -7.46 -18.24
CA THR A 237 0.66 -7.80 -18.35
C THR A 237 0.89 -9.19 -17.74
N ASP A 238 2.02 -9.79 -18.04
CA ASP A 238 2.45 -11.02 -17.37
C ASP A 238 2.72 -10.71 -15.88
N HIS A 239 2.30 -11.60 -15.00
CA HIS A 239 2.54 -11.46 -13.55
C HIS A 239 4.04 -11.44 -13.23
N ASP A 240 4.89 -12.13 -13.99
CA ASP A 240 6.34 -12.11 -13.83
C ASP A 240 7.00 -10.78 -14.28
N ASN A 241 6.22 -9.82 -14.74
CA ASN A 241 6.64 -8.43 -14.90
C ASN A 241 6.55 -7.61 -13.60
N ASN A 242 6.01 -8.17 -12.53
CA ASN A 242 6.15 -7.60 -11.19
C ASN A 242 7.60 -7.77 -10.72
N VAL A 243 8.17 -6.71 -10.19
CA VAL A 243 9.55 -6.69 -9.69
C VAL A 243 9.62 -6.06 -8.30
N VAL A 244 10.76 -6.24 -7.64
CA VAL A 244 11.06 -5.57 -6.36
C VAL A 244 10.79 -4.07 -6.46
N LEU A 245 10.11 -3.50 -5.49
CA LEU A 245 9.82 -2.07 -5.44
C LEU A 245 11.11 -1.24 -5.60
N GLY A 246 11.07 -0.24 -6.48
CA GLY A 246 12.21 0.61 -6.84
C GLY A 246 13.17 0.01 -7.86
N ALA A 247 12.98 -1.24 -8.28
CA ALA A 247 13.72 -1.83 -9.38
C ALA A 247 13.06 -1.59 -10.75
N GLY A 248 11.79 -1.23 -10.75
CA GLY A 248 10.95 -1.04 -11.93
C GLY A 248 10.90 0.38 -12.46
N GLN A 249 9.74 0.71 -13.04
CA GLN A 249 9.48 1.97 -13.74
C GLN A 249 8.71 2.99 -12.91
N ILE A 250 8.03 2.56 -11.83
CA ILE A 250 7.13 3.43 -11.07
C ILE A 250 7.93 4.28 -10.09
N ASP A 251 7.65 5.57 -10.02
CA ASP A 251 8.25 6.46 -9.01
C ASP A 251 7.63 6.22 -7.64
N ILE A 252 8.05 5.12 -7.00
CA ILE A 252 7.58 4.71 -5.67
C ILE A 252 7.74 5.83 -4.62
N PRO A 253 8.88 6.56 -4.56
CA PRO A 253 9.01 7.71 -3.66
C PRO A 253 7.95 8.78 -3.85
N ALA A 254 7.62 9.15 -5.10
CA ALA A 254 6.58 10.14 -5.39
C ALA A 254 5.19 9.64 -4.96
N VAL A 255 4.87 8.36 -5.23
CA VAL A 255 3.62 7.73 -4.80
C VAL A 255 3.49 7.75 -3.27
N ILE A 256 4.49 7.28 -2.54
CA ILE A 256 4.46 7.24 -1.07
C ILE A 256 4.34 8.66 -0.50
N LYS A 257 5.02 9.65 -1.09
CA LYS A 257 4.91 11.04 -0.66
C LYS A 257 3.49 11.58 -0.84
N ALA A 258 2.88 11.38 -2.02
CA ALA A 258 1.51 11.79 -2.31
C ALA A 258 0.51 11.09 -1.37
N ALA A 259 0.65 9.78 -1.17
CA ALA A 259 -0.20 8.99 -0.30
C ALA A 259 -0.16 9.47 1.16
N ARG A 260 1.01 9.77 1.67
CA ARG A 260 1.17 10.32 3.04
C ARG A 260 0.57 11.72 3.19
N GLN A 261 0.68 12.55 2.15
CA GLN A 261 0.05 13.88 2.14
C GLN A 261 -1.47 13.78 2.11
N ALA A 262 -2.00 12.80 1.38
CA ALA A 262 -3.43 12.50 1.32
C ALA A 262 -3.97 11.80 2.59
N GLY A 263 -3.09 11.34 3.51
CA GLY A 263 -3.49 10.67 4.75
C GLY A 263 -3.87 9.20 4.58
N ILE A 264 -3.44 8.56 3.50
CA ILE A 264 -3.68 7.13 3.26
C ILE A 264 -2.97 6.32 4.35
N GLN A 265 -3.70 5.37 4.94
CA GLN A 265 -3.24 4.62 6.13
C GLN A 265 -2.82 3.19 5.80
N HIS A 266 -3.40 2.58 4.78
CA HIS A 266 -3.16 1.20 4.42
C HIS A 266 -2.30 1.10 3.15
N TYR A 267 -1.25 0.29 3.23
CA TYR A 267 -0.31 0.04 2.14
C TYR A 267 -0.06 -1.45 2.11
N TYR A 268 -0.47 -2.12 1.06
CA TYR A 268 -0.30 -3.56 0.91
C TYR A 268 0.69 -3.84 -0.21
N LEU A 269 1.70 -4.66 0.07
CA LEU A 269 2.50 -5.26 -0.99
C LEU A 269 1.64 -6.28 -1.71
N GLU A 270 1.62 -6.19 -3.02
CA GLU A 270 1.09 -7.24 -3.86
C GLU A 270 2.08 -7.55 -4.97
N ASP A 271 2.67 -8.73 -4.90
CA ASP A 271 3.58 -9.27 -5.90
C ASP A 271 2.95 -10.53 -6.47
N GLU A 272 2.54 -10.44 -7.73
CA GLU A 272 1.85 -11.55 -8.40
C GLU A 272 2.80 -12.53 -9.08
N SER A 273 4.11 -12.22 -9.11
CA SER A 273 5.11 -13.02 -9.79
C SER A 273 5.35 -14.39 -9.13
N SER A 274 5.95 -15.28 -9.89
CA SER A 274 6.43 -16.56 -9.39
C SER A 274 7.55 -16.41 -8.32
N LEU A 275 8.18 -15.23 -8.22
CA LEU A 275 9.28 -14.90 -7.32
C LEU A 275 8.85 -14.13 -6.06
N ALA A 276 7.56 -14.07 -5.76
CA ALA A 276 7.04 -13.28 -4.64
C ALA A 276 7.74 -13.55 -3.29
N LEU A 277 8.07 -14.82 -2.97
CA LEU A 277 8.79 -15.18 -1.73
C LEU A 277 10.19 -14.54 -1.64
N GLU A 278 10.82 -14.28 -2.77
CA GLU A 278 12.15 -13.68 -2.86
C GLU A 278 12.06 -12.15 -2.93
N GLN A 279 11.07 -11.62 -3.65
CA GLN A 279 10.94 -10.20 -3.94
C GLN A 279 10.33 -9.41 -2.77
N VAL A 280 9.36 -9.98 -2.04
CA VAL A 280 8.68 -9.30 -0.94
C VAL A 280 9.65 -8.85 0.17
N PRO A 281 10.60 -9.67 0.66
CA PRO A 281 11.59 -9.22 1.65
C PRO A 281 12.43 -8.04 1.16
N LEU A 282 12.82 -8.03 -0.12
CA LEU A 282 13.61 -6.97 -0.74
C LEU A 282 12.79 -5.68 -0.88
N SER A 283 11.51 -5.80 -1.24
CA SER A 283 10.57 -4.67 -1.32
C SER A 283 10.33 -4.02 0.04
N ILE A 284 10.21 -4.82 1.11
CA ILE A 284 10.13 -4.32 2.49
C ILE A 284 11.42 -3.57 2.85
N GLN A 285 12.58 -4.12 2.52
CA GLN A 285 13.87 -3.48 2.79
C GLN A 285 13.99 -2.16 2.04
N TYR A 286 13.58 -2.11 0.78
CA TYR A 286 13.55 -0.88 -0.01
C TYR A 286 12.71 0.22 0.65
N LEU A 287 11.46 -0.11 1.04
CA LEU A 287 10.56 0.84 1.70
C LEU A 287 11.14 1.37 3.02
N LYS A 288 11.73 0.51 3.84
CA LYS A 288 12.39 0.90 5.11
C LYS A 288 13.57 1.86 4.91
N ASN A 289 14.20 1.85 3.74
CA ASN A 289 15.33 2.71 3.40
C ASN A 289 14.95 4.00 2.71
N LEU A 290 13.67 4.21 2.35
CA LEU A 290 13.21 5.45 1.74
C LEU A 290 13.37 6.63 2.69
N LYS A 291 14.08 7.67 2.22
CA LYS A 291 14.34 8.92 2.96
C LYS A 291 13.54 10.07 2.35
N LYS A 292 13.12 10.99 3.21
CA LYS A 292 12.50 12.27 2.78
C LYS A 292 13.49 13.14 2.03
#